data_5b40f75239eef918ca57a0b84058fc5e
#
_entry.id   5b40f75239eef918ca57a0b84058fc5e
#
_cell.length_a   1.000
_cell.length_b   1.000
_cell.length_c   1.000
_cell.angle_alpha   90.00
_cell.angle_beta   90.00
_cell.angle_gamma   90.00
#
_symmetry.space_group_name_H-M   'P 1'
#
loop_
_entity.id
_entity.type
_entity.pdbx_description
1 polymer ?
#
loop_
_entity_poly.entity_id
_entity_poly.type
_entity_poly.pdbx_seq_one_letter_code
_entity_poly.pdbx_strand_id
1 'polypeptide(L)'
;MNWRRLSTVLAALALAVGASRAAWSQEMLKVAIPQRGAWDAGVAELGQRGGIFKKHGLDLEILYVQAGPESIQAVIGGSMDIATAAGVSAAVGTFAKGAPIRIIGSEMIGAPDLYWYVPASSPIKKVEDFNGKTVAFSLTGSSSHAGLLALIAQHRLTAIPTSTGTIAATITQTMTGQVDVGFGAAPFGLDLVEDGKIRIIATGNVVASLRSRTVRVNLTNVNTLQKRRDAIVRFNRAYQETVAWMYSDPAALKHYGEYSNLPEKIVLRVRELIPKESMATDRVEGIDQIMADAVAGKFISAALTGDQIKELLQIAK
;
A
#
# COMPACT_ATOMS: atom_id res chain seq x y z
N MET A 1 1.71 -42.16 60.49
CA MET A 1 2.19 -41.58 59.21
C MET A 1 0.97 -40.91 58.54
N ASN A 2 0.96 -39.55 58.52
CA ASN A 2 -0.28 -38.76 58.35
C ASN A 2 -0.71 -38.67 56.88
N TRP A 3 -1.74 -39.33 56.50
CA TRP A 3 -2.37 -39.34 55.17
C TRP A 3 -2.90 -37.98 54.74
N ARG A 4 -3.10 -37.06 55.65
CA ARG A 4 -3.55 -35.68 55.37
C ARG A 4 -2.49 -34.81 54.71
N ARG A 5 -1.22 -35.14 54.76
CA ARG A 5 -0.13 -34.36 54.14
C ARG A 5 0.15 -34.76 52.68
N LEU A 6 -0.25 -35.99 52.26
CA LEU A 6 -0.10 -36.41 50.86
C LEU A 6 -1.17 -35.78 49.93
N SER A 7 -2.38 -35.55 50.46
CA SER A 7 -3.47 -34.98 49.66
C SER A 7 -3.26 -33.50 49.29
N THR A 8 -2.57 -32.74 50.14
CA THR A 8 -2.28 -31.31 49.86
C THR A 8 -1.15 -31.11 48.86
N VAL A 9 -0.21 -32.01 48.76
CA VAL A 9 0.90 -31.93 47.79
C VAL A 9 0.42 -32.28 46.37
N LEU A 10 -0.48 -33.26 46.25
CA LEU A 10 -1.07 -33.65 44.97
C LEU A 10 -2.03 -32.59 44.38
N ALA A 11 -2.76 -31.86 45.25
CA ALA A 11 -3.61 -30.74 44.79
C ALA A 11 -2.80 -29.51 44.33
N ALA A 12 -1.63 -29.25 44.91
CA ALA A 12 -0.73 -28.14 44.50
C ALA A 12 -0.02 -28.46 43.17
N LEU A 13 0.31 -29.74 42.86
CA LEU A 13 0.89 -30.12 41.58
C LEU A 13 -0.14 -30.08 40.42
N ALA A 14 -1.42 -30.36 40.69
CA ALA A 14 -2.47 -30.33 39.68
C ALA A 14 -2.84 -28.89 39.26
N LEU A 15 -2.66 -27.90 40.12
CA LEU A 15 -2.88 -26.49 39.81
C LEU A 15 -1.72 -25.82 39.03
N ALA A 16 -0.52 -26.39 39.07
CA ALA A 16 0.64 -25.89 38.34
C ALA A 16 0.67 -26.31 36.85
N VAL A 17 -0.09 -27.34 36.46
CA VAL A 17 -0.13 -27.86 35.08
C VAL A 17 -1.16 -27.12 34.22
N GLY A 18 -2.07 -26.34 34.82
CA GLY A 18 -3.12 -25.59 34.12
C GLY A 18 -2.72 -24.22 33.57
N ALA A 19 -1.51 -23.74 33.82
CA ALA A 19 -1.07 -22.37 33.43
C ALA A 19 0.03 -22.35 32.37
N SER A 20 0.27 -23.44 31.66
CA SER A 20 1.01 -23.38 30.40
C SER A 20 0.13 -22.65 29.36
N ARG A 21 0.00 -21.30 29.47
CA ARG A 21 -0.28 -20.51 28.30
C ARG A 21 0.79 -20.91 27.30
N ALA A 22 0.42 -21.71 26.31
CA ALA A 22 1.25 -21.92 25.15
C ALA A 22 1.68 -20.53 24.72
N ALA A 23 2.94 -20.17 24.98
CA ALA A 23 3.55 -19.03 24.33
C ALA A 23 3.52 -19.40 22.85
N TRP A 24 2.48 -18.97 22.15
CA TRP A 24 2.41 -19.12 20.71
C TRP A 24 3.65 -18.43 20.20
N SER A 25 4.60 -19.22 19.74
CA SER A 25 5.74 -18.69 18.99
C SER A 25 5.16 -17.81 17.89
N GLN A 26 5.51 -16.53 17.92
CA GLN A 26 5.07 -15.61 16.90
C GLN A 26 5.51 -16.15 15.55
N GLU A 27 4.58 -16.25 14.62
CA GLU A 27 4.90 -16.65 13.27
C GLU A 27 5.41 -15.46 12.48
N MET A 28 6.64 -15.57 11.97
CA MET A 28 7.25 -14.52 11.19
C MET A 28 6.71 -14.50 9.76
N LEU A 29 6.31 -13.31 9.28
CA LEU A 29 5.97 -13.03 7.90
C LEU A 29 6.90 -11.97 7.34
N LYS A 30 7.44 -12.22 6.13
CA LYS A 30 8.28 -11.28 5.39
C LYS A 30 7.41 -10.38 4.51
N VAL A 31 7.46 -9.08 4.75
CA VAL A 31 6.58 -8.11 4.11
C VAL A 31 7.37 -7.05 3.34
N ALA A 32 7.15 -6.95 2.04
CA ALA A 32 7.70 -5.87 1.21
C ALA A 32 6.76 -4.66 1.22
N ILE A 33 7.29 -3.50 1.60
CA ILE A 33 6.56 -2.23 1.67
C ILE A 33 7.19 -1.23 0.72
N PRO A 34 6.47 -0.68 -0.29
CA PRO A 34 7.00 0.38 -1.12
C PRO A 34 6.95 1.72 -0.39
N GLN A 35 7.92 2.59 -0.70
CA GLN A 35 7.92 4.00 -0.27
C GLN A 35 7.78 4.20 1.26
N ARG A 36 8.85 3.89 1.98
CA ARG A 36 8.92 4.12 3.43
C ARG A 36 8.43 5.53 3.80
N GLY A 37 7.47 5.62 4.72
CA GLY A 37 6.93 6.88 5.22
C GLY A 37 5.59 7.30 4.58
N ALA A 38 5.09 6.62 3.54
CA ALA A 38 3.74 6.84 3.05
C ALA A 38 2.71 6.34 4.08
N TRP A 39 1.54 7.02 4.16
CA TRP A 39 0.51 6.70 5.13
C TRP A 39 -0.13 5.33 4.89
N ASP A 40 -0.56 5.08 3.67
CA ASP A 40 -1.19 3.83 3.24
C ASP A 40 -0.21 2.65 3.31
N ALA A 41 0.97 2.80 2.73
CA ALA A 41 2.01 1.77 2.77
C ALA A 41 2.53 1.52 4.20
N GLY A 42 2.37 2.47 5.11
CA GLY A 42 2.80 2.40 6.50
C GLY A 42 1.97 1.48 7.40
N VAL A 43 0.82 0.95 6.96
CA VAL A 43 -0.10 0.17 7.82
C VAL A 43 0.62 -1.01 8.49
N ALA A 44 1.37 -1.82 7.75
CA ALA A 44 2.07 -2.97 8.33
C ALA A 44 3.11 -2.55 9.39
N GLU A 45 3.90 -1.51 9.12
CA GLU A 45 4.88 -0.96 10.07
C GLU A 45 4.19 -0.41 11.32
N LEU A 46 3.11 0.36 11.15
CA LEU A 46 2.38 0.95 12.28
C LEU A 46 1.72 -0.11 13.15
N GLY A 47 1.11 -1.11 12.54
CA GLY A 47 0.53 -2.24 13.28
C GLY A 47 1.57 -3.06 14.03
N GLN A 48 2.77 -3.21 13.46
CA GLN A 48 3.90 -3.84 14.14
C GLN A 48 4.33 -2.99 15.36
N ARG A 49 4.53 -1.68 15.19
CA ARG A 49 4.89 -0.74 16.28
C ARG A 49 3.82 -0.66 17.37
N GLY A 50 2.54 -0.66 16.97
CA GLY A 50 1.40 -0.67 17.89
C GLY A 50 1.14 -2.02 18.56
N GLY A 51 1.93 -3.07 18.25
CA GLY A 51 1.78 -4.41 18.82
C GLY A 51 0.55 -5.17 18.31
N ILE A 52 -0.13 -4.67 17.27
CA ILE A 52 -1.35 -5.28 16.72
C ILE A 52 -1.04 -6.62 16.08
N PHE A 53 0.02 -6.71 15.24
CA PHE A 53 0.43 -7.98 14.65
C PHE A 53 0.84 -9.00 15.71
N LYS A 54 1.52 -8.57 16.78
CA LYS A 54 1.86 -9.41 17.92
C LYS A 54 0.63 -9.99 18.61
N LYS A 55 -0.44 -9.19 18.79
CA LYS A 55 -1.73 -9.63 19.32
C LYS A 55 -2.35 -10.75 18.47
N HIS A 56 -2.12 -10.72 17.15
CA HIS A 56 -2.56 -11.74 16.20
C HIS A 56 -1.55 -12.90 16.05
N GLY A 57 -0.53 -13.01 16.91
CA GLY A 57 0.48 -14.06 16.88
C GLY A 57 1.44 -13.97 15.70
N LEU A 58 1.64 -12.77 15.16
CA LEU A 58 2.53 -12.52 14.03
C LEU A 58 3.67 -11.57 14.43
N ASP A 59 4.81 -11.76 13.78
CA ASP A 59 5.94 -10.85 13.77
C ASP A 59 6.31 -10.56 12.32
N LEU A 60 6.56 -9.29 11.96
CA LEU A 60 6.82 -8.88 10.58
C LEU A 60 8.30 -8.54 10.38
N GLU A 61 8.94 -9.25 9.47
CA GLU A 61 10.24 -8.83 8.89
C GLU A 61 9.94 -7.93 7.70
N ILE A 62 10.16 -6.62 7.86
CA ILE A 62 9.80 -5.62 6.87
C ILE A 62 10.99 -5.26 5.99
N LEU A 63 10.81 -5.35 4.66
CA LEU A 63 11.73 -4.85 3.65
C LEU A 63 11.09 -3.65 2.93
N TYR A 64 11.80 -2.53 2.93
CA TYR A 64 11.39 -1.36 2.14
C TYR A 64 11.96 -1.42 0.72
N VAL A 65 11.10 -1.20 -0.27
CA VAL A 65 11.44 -1.14 -1.69
C VAL A 65 11.04 0.21 -2.27
N GLN A 66 11.52 0.54 -3.48
CA GLN A 66 11.31 1.86 -4.07
C GLN A 66 9.87 2.08 -4.55
N ALA A 67 9.23 1.03 -5.11
CA ALA A 67 7.87 1.11 -5.64
C ALA A 67 7.18 -0.26 -5.69
N GLY A 68 5.85 -0.24 -5.87
CA GLY A 68 5.02 -1.45 -5.91
C GLY A 68 5.47 -2.56 -6.86
N PRO A 69 5.95 -2.28 -8.09
CA PRO A 69 6.47 -3.34 -8.97
C PRO A 69 7.62 -4.15 -8.37
N GLU A 70 8.49 -3.53 -7.57
CA GLU A 70 9.58 -4.26 -6.89
C GLU A 70 9.05 -5.19 -5.79
N SER A 71 8.03 -4.74 -5.03
CA SER A 71 7.40 -5.60 -4.01
C SER A 71 6.72 -6.82 -4.64
N ILE A 72 6.09 -6.68 -5.83
CA ILE A 72 5.53 -7.80 -6.59
C ILE A 72 6.64 -8.78 -6.98
N GLN A 73 7.77 -8.32 -7.49
CA GLN A 73 8.88 -9.19 -7.88
C GLN A 73 9.48 -9.95 -6.69
N ALA A 74 9.59 -9.31 -5.53
CA ALA A 74 10.07 -9.95 -4.30
C ALA A 74 9.17 -11.10 -3.86
N VAL A 75 7.84 -10.97 -4.02
CA VAL A 75 6.87 -12.03 -3.74
C VAL A 75 6.92 -13.13 -4.79
N ILE A 76 7.04 -12.81 -6.07
CA ILE A 76 7.19 -13.82 -7.15
C ILE A 76 8.44 -14.66 -6.94
N GLY A 77 9.55 -14.01 -6.60
CA GLY A 77 10.83 -14.68 -6.31
C GLY A 77 10.86 -15.45 -5.00
N GLY A 78 9.83 -15.34 -4.15
CA GLY A 78 9.73 -16.03 -2.86
C GLY A 78 10.64 -15.47 -1.76
N SER A 79 11.29 -14.32 -1.97
CA SER A 79 12.07 -13.64 -0.93
C SER A 79 11.19 -12.95 0.11
N MET A 80 9.96 -12.60 -0.27
CA MET A 80 8.93 -12.02 0.60
C MET A 80 7.66 -12.85 0.55
N ASP A 81 6.95 -12.93 1.68
CA ASP A 81 5.66 -13.62 1.80
C ASP A 81 4.51 -12.74 1.27
N ILE A 82 4.57 -11.45 1.57
CA ILE A 82 3.51 -10.47 1.27
C ILE A 82 4.12 -9.21 0.65
N ALA A 83 3.46 -8.66 -0.36
CA ALA A 83 3.67 -7.30 -0.85
C ALA A 83 2.46 -6.45 -0.48
N THR A 84 2.68 -5.31 0.15
CA THR A 84 1.63 -4.30 0.39
C THR A 84 1.73 -3.18 -0.63
N ALA A 85 0.70 -2.34 -0.73
CA ALA A 85 0.65 -1.13 -1.56
C ALA A 85 1.06 -1.35 -3.04
N ALA A 86 0.85 -2.55 -3.56
CA ALA A 86 1.12 -2.85 -4.97
C ALA A 86 0.03 -2.27 -5.88
N GLY A 87 0.41 -1.62 -6.98
CA GLY A 87 -0.55 -1.12 -7.96
C GLY A 87 -1.38 -2.26 -8.56
N VAL A 88 -2.72 -2.14 -8.53
CA VAL A 88 -3.62 -3.20 -9.01
C VAL A 88 -3.41 -3.51 -10.48
N SER A 89 -3.12 -2.51 -11.34
CA SER A 89 -2.85 -2.72 -12.76
C SER A 89 -1.59 -3.56 -12.98
N ALA A 90 -0.54 -3.35 -12.16
CA ALA A 90 0.65 -4.19 -12.20
C ALA A 90 0.36 -5.63 -11.74
N ALA A 91 -0.42 -5.80 -10.68
CA ALA A 91 -0.82 -7.12 -10.19
C ALA A 91 -1.60 -7.89 -11.26
N VAL A 92 -2.59 -7.26 -11.89
CA VAL A 92 -3.38 -7.83 -13.01
C VAL A 92 -2.47 -8.17 -14.19
N GLY A 93 -1.59 -7.24 -14.61
CA GLY A 93 -0.69 -7.46 -15.75
C GLY A 93 0.34 -8.57 -15.51
N THR A 94 0.80 -8.71 -14.29
CA THR A 94 1.76 -9.75 -13.90
C THR A 94 1.07 -11.11 -13.80
N PHE A 95 -0.12 -11.17 -13.23
CA PHE A 95 -0.95 -12.38 -13.19
C PHE A 95 -1.31 -12.86 -14.61
N ALA A 96 -1.73 -11.97 -15.51
CA ALA A 96 -2.06 -12.28 -16.89
C ALA A 96 -0.88 -12.91 -17.67
N LYS A 97 0.35 -12.63 -17.25
CA LYS A 97 1.58 -13.24 -17.79
C LYS A 97 1.95 -14.57 -17.11
N GLY A 98 1.07 -15.11 -16.26
CA GLY A 98 1.25 -16.40 -15.60
C GLY A 98 2.01 -16.35 -14.27
N ALA A 99 2.27 -15.17 -13.69
CA ALA A 99 2.92 -15.12 -12.39
C ALA A 99 2.03 -15.73 -11.29
N PRO A 100 2.61 -16.51 -10.35
CA PRO A 100 1.86 -17.25 -9.35
C PRO A 100 1.48 -16.34 -8.16
N ILE A 101 0.84 -15.21 -8.42
CA ILE A 101 0.43 -14.25 -7.37
C ILE A 101 -1.08 -14.30 -7.13
N ARG A 102 -1.50 -13.91 -5.91
CA ARG A 102 -2.90 -13.76 -5.50
C ARG A 102 -3.06 -12.48 -4.71
N ILE A 103 -4.13 -11.75 -4.99
CA ILE A 103 -4.53 -10.58 -4.20
C ILE A 103 -5.24 -11.08 -2.95
N ILE A 104 -4.69 -10.75 -1.79
CA ILE A 104 -5.19 -11.18 -0.48
C ILE A 104 -5.94 -10.08 0.27
N GLY A 105 -5.87 -8.84 -0.20
CA GLY A 105 -6.57 -7.70 0.35
C GLY A 105 -6.49 -6.49 -0.58
N SER A 106 -7.45 -5.58 -0.46
CA SER A 106 -7.32 -4.23 -0.99
C SER A 106 -6.48 -3.39 -0.03
N GLU A 107 -6.01 -2.26 -0.48
CA GLU A 107 -5.32 -1.29 0.38
C GLU A 107 -5.87 0.11 0.20
N MET A 108 -6.06 0.56 -1.05
CA MET A 108 -6.60 1.88 -1.31
C MET A 108 -7.62 1.88 -2.44
N ILE A 109 -8.77 2.51 -2.15
CA ILE A 109 -9.81 2.87 -3.11
C ILE A 109 -9.67 4.35 -3.42
N GLY A 110 -9.66 4.70 -4.69
CA GLY A 110 -9.31 6.05 -5.13
C GLY A 110 -7.81 6.31 -5.07
N ALA A 111 -7.42 7.55 -5.32
CA ALA A 111 -6.04 8.00 -5.28
C ALA A 111 -5.93 9.39 -4.61
N PRO A 112 -6.44 9.56 -3.37
CA PRO A 112 -6.45 10.85 -2.70
C PRO A 112 -5.06 11.33 -2.32
N ASP A 113 -4.10 10.42 -2.21
CA ASP A 113 -2.71 10.68 -1.89
C ASP A 113 -1.88 11.19 -3.07
N LEU A 114 -2.23 10.78 -4.32
CA LEU A 114 -1.46 11.11 -5.52
C LEU A 114 -1.71 12.53 -6.00
N TYR A 115 -0.64 13.19 -6.47
CA TYR A 115 -0.74 14.51 -7.10
C TYR A 115 0.40 14.76 -8.09
N TRP A 116 0.13 15.64 -9.06
CA TRP A 116 1.12 16.18 -9.99
C TRP A 116 1.34 17.64 -9.70
N TYR A 117 2.60 18.03 -9.66
CA TYR A 117 3.03 19.37 -9.24
C TYR A 117 4.12 19.93 -10.13
N VAL A 118 4.31 21.22 -10.02
CA VAL A 118 5.40 21.96 -10.70
C VAL A 118 6.11 22.88 -9.71
N PRO A 119 7.34 23.32 -9.99
CA PRO A 119 7.96 24.43 -9.25
C PRO A 119 7.05 25.65 -9.25
N ALA A 120 7.05 26.45 -8.17
CA ALA A 120 6.18 27.63 -8.04
C ALA A 120 6.36 28.63 -9.18
N SER A 121 7.59 28.75 -9.72
CA SER A 121 7.94 29.61 -10.86
C SER A 121 7.49 29.09 -12.22
N SER A 122 7.02 27.83 -12.32
CA SER A 122 6.62 27.23 -13.59
C SER A 122 5.46 27.97 -14.25
N PRO A 123 5.47 28.15 -15.60
CA PRO A 123 4.36 28.71 -16.35
C PRO A 123 3.14 27.77 -16.41
N ILE A 124 3.28 26.47 -16.12
CA ILE A 124 2.21 25.47 -16.13
C ILE A 124 1.21 25.81 -15.02
N LYS A 125 -0.07 26.02 -15.36
CA LYS A 125 -1.12 26.43 -14.42
C LYS A 125 -2.27 25.43 -14.29
N LYS A 126 -2.49 24.59 -15.29
CA LYS A 126 -3.60 23.63 -15.39
C LYS A 126 -3.16 22.36 -16.13
N VAL A 127 -4.00 21.34 -16.10
CA VAL A 127 -3.70 20.01 -16.67
C VAL A 127 -3.46 20.08 -18.18
N GLU A 128 -4.17 20.95 -18.90
CA GLU A 128 -4.01 21.11 -20.35
C GLU A 128 -2.62 21.61 -20.74
N ASP A 129 -1.93 22.30 -19.82
CA ASP A 129 -0.56 22.80 -20.06
C ASP A 129 0.48 21.66 -20.01
N PHE A 130 0.06 20.40 -19.69
CA PHE A 130 0.93 19.22 -19.77
C PHE A 130 1.20 18.77 -21.21
N ASN A 131 0.49 19.32 -22.21
CA ASN A 131 0.71 18.98 -23.61
C ASN A 131 2.16 19.25 -24.03
N GLY A 132 2.81 18.22 -24.58
CA GLY A 132 4.22 18.23 -24.98
C GLY A 132 5.23 18.28 -23.84
N LYS A 133 4.78 18.16 -22.58
CA LYS A 133 5.62 18.20 -21.38
C LYS A 133 5.97 16.81 -20.87
N THR A 134 7.13 16.68 -20.27
CA THR A 134 7.51 15.49 -19.50
C THR A 134 6.77 15.48 -18.17
N VAL A 135 6.02 14.41 -17.91
CA VAL A 135 5.22 14.24 -16.69
C VAL A 135 5.65 12.98 -15.96
N ALA A 136 6.06 13.17 -14.72
CA ALA A 136 6.68 12.12 -13.93
C ALA A 136 5.69 11.06 -13.41
N PHE A 137 6.20 9.85 -13.28
CA PHE A 137 5.66 8.74 -12.48
C PHE A 137 6.83 7.94 -11.88
N SER A 138 6.58 7.07 -10.89
CA SER A 138 7.67 6.31 -10.26
C SER A 138 8.29 5.27 -11.21
N LEU A 139 7.73 4.08 -11.24
CA LEU A 139 8.16 2.97 -12.10
C LEU A 139 7.02 2.48 -12.99
N THR A 140 7.36 1.90 -14.13
CA THR A 140 6.38 1.28 -15.02
C THR A 140 5.56 0.23 -14.26
N GLY A 141 4.23 0.36 -14.34
CA GLY A 141 3.30 -0.52 -13.64
C GLY A 141 2.88 -0.04 -12.24
N SER A 142 3.50 1.03 -11.69
CA SER A 142 3.07 1.60 -10.42
C SER A 142 1.68 2.24 -10.49
N SER A 143 1.08 2.53 -9.32
CA SER A 143 -0.18 3.27 -9.24
C SER A 143 -0.07 4.69 -9.82
N SER A 144 1.09 5.35 -9.64
CA SER A 144 1.35 6.67 -10.25
C SER A 144 1.44 6.60 -11.77
N HIS A 145 1.99 5.51 -12.34
CA HIS A 145 1.99 5.29 -13.79
C HIS A 145 0.58 5.10 -14.34
N ALA A 146 -0.20 4.18 -13.75
CA ALA A 146 -1.58 3.95 -14.15
C ALA A 146 -2.44 5.22 -14.00
N GLY A 147 -2.25 5.97 -12.92
CA GLY A 147 -2.93 7.24 -12.68
C GLY A 147 -2.60 8.31 -13.71
N LEU A 148 -1.31 8.43 -14.08
CA LEU A 148 -0.89 9.35 -15.13
C LEU A 148 -1.47 8.99 -16.50
N LEU A 149 -1.45 7.71 -16.88
CA LEU A 149 -2.05 7.26 -18.14
C LEU A 149 -3.55 7.55 -18.20
N ALA A 150 -4.27 7.34 -17.09
CA ALA A 150 -5.68 7.67 -16.98
C ALA A 150 -5.94 9.19 -17.06
N LEU A 151 -5.09 10.03 -16.42
CA LEU A 151 -5.16 11.50 -16.54
C LEU A 151 -4.95 11.95 -17.97
N ILE A 152 -3.94 11.41 -18.65
CA ILE A 152 -3.63 11.70 -20.07
C ILE A 152 -4.84 11.34 -20.94
N ALA A 153 -5.40 10.16 -20.78
CA ALA A 153 -6.54 9.69 -21.55
C ALA A 153 -7.79 10.57 -21.31
N GLN A 154 -8.11 10.88 -20.04
CA GLN A 154 -9.26 11.70 -19.68
C GLN A 154 -9.23 13.09 -20.30
N HIS A 155 -8.07 13.74 -20.30
CA HIS A 155 -7.87 15.10 -20.81
C HIS A 155 -7.35 15.15 -22.26
N ARG A 156 -7.17 13.98 -22.91
CA ARG A 156 -6.64 13.85 -24.29
C ARG A 156 -5.31 14.58 -24.47
N LEU A 157 -4.40 14.41 -23.49
CA LEU A 157 -3.12 15.12 -23.49
C LEU A 157 -2.10 14.43 -24.40
N THR A 158 -1.16 15.24 -24.90
CA THR A 158 0.05 14.79 -25.59
C THR A 158 1.27 14.79 -24.65
N ALA A 159 1.04 14.67 -23.35
CA ALA A 159 2.09 14.60 -22.33
C ALA A 159 3.00 13.38 -22.53
N ILE A 160 4.26 13.51 -22.12
CA ILE A 160 5.29 12.47 -22.24
C ILE A 160 5.51 11.83 -20.87
N PRO A 161 4.94 10.62 -20.61
CA PRO A 161 5.17 9.93 -19.34
C PRO A 161 6.65 9.61 -19.13
N THR A 162 7.19 10.04 -17.99
CA THR A 162 8.62 9.93 -17.69
C THR A 162 8.83 9.23 -16.35
N SER A 163 9.52 8.09 -16.35
CA SER A 163 9.86 7.36 -15.11
C SER A 163 10.99 8.07 -14.38
N THR A 164 10.77 8.41 -13.11
CA THR A 164 11.73 9.15 -12.26
C THR A 164 12.20 8.35 -11.05
N GLY A 165 11.70 7.14 -10.85
CA GLY A 165 12.07 6.27 -9.73
C GLY A 165 11.36 6.65 -8.43
N THR A 166 12.11 7.03 -7.40
CA THR A 166 11.56 7.40 -6.09
C THR A 166 10.94 8.80 -6.11
N ILE A 167 10.07 9.09 -5.14
CA ILE A 167 9.49 10.45 -4.99
C ILE A 167 10.60 11.49 -4.72
N ALA A 168 11.61 11.13 -3.92
CA ALA A 168 12.74 12.02 -3.66
C ALA A 168 13.53 12.36 -4.95
N ALA A 169 13.76 11.36 -5.80
CA ALA A 169 14.39 11.58 -7.11
C ALA A 169 13.51 12.46 -8.02
N THR A 170 12.18 12.25 -7.98
CA THR A 170 11.23 13.08 -8.71
C THR A 170 11.29 14.54 -8.28
N ILE A 171 11.32 14.80 -6.96
CA ILE A 171 11.45 16.16 -6.43
C ILE A 171 12.71 16.84 -7.00
N THR A 172 13.87 16.16 -6.90
CA THR A 172 15.13 16.69 -7.41
C THR A 172 15.05 16.98 -8.91
N GLN A 173 14.58 16.01 -9.72
CA GLN A 173 14.50 16.14 -11.17
C GLN A 173 13.54 17.26 -11.60
N THR A 174 12.42 17.42 -10.88
CA THR A 174 11.45 18.49 -11.17
C THR A 174 12.01 19.87 -10.79
N MET A 175 12.63 19.98 -9.61
CA MET A 175 13.20 21.25 -9.14
C MET A 175 14.41 21.71 -9.96
N THR A 176 15.12 20.80 -10.60
CA THR A 176 16.25 21.10 -11.50
C THR A 176 15.84 21.21 -12.97
N GLY A 177 14.56 21.05 -13.31
CA GLY A 177 14.05 21.18 -14.68
C GLY A 177 14.37 19.98 -15.59
N GLN A 178 14.80 18.84 -15.05
CA GLN A 178 14.98 17.62 -15.83
C GLN A 178 13.63 16.99 -16.24
N VAL A 179 12.57 17.26 -15.48
CA VAL A 179 11.19 16.88 -15.75
C VAL A 179 10.32 18.11 -15.53
N ASP A 180 9.38 18.38 -16.45
CA ASP A 180 8.54 19.58 -16.38
C ASP A 180 7.51 19.50 -15.25
N VAL A 181 6.93 18.31 -15.01
CA VAL A 181 5.87 18.06 -14.03
C VAL A 181 6.24 16.87 -13.17
N GLY A 182 6.39 17.10 -11.88
CA GLY A 182 6.65 16.06 -10.89
C GLY A 182 5.39 15.30 -10.48
N PHE A 183 5.55 14.10 -9.94
CA PHE A 183 4.50 13.41 -9.19
C PHE A 183 4.87 13.34 -7.70
N GLY A 184 3.87 13.35 -6.85
CA GLY A 184 3.99 13.13 -5.42
C GLY A 184 2.90 12.21 -4.89
N ALA A 185 3.14 11.69 -3.72
CA ALA A 185 2.15 11.02 -2.90
C ALA A 185 2.32 11.47 -1.44
N ALA A 186 1.24 11.85 -0.76
CA ALA A 186 1.32 12.31 0.63
C ALA A 186 1.98 11.23 1.53
N PRO A 187 2.90 11.63 2.41
CA PRO A 187 3.25 12.99 2.86
C PRO A 187 4.31 13.72 2.03
N PHE A 188 4.98 13.04 1.11
CA PHE A 188 6.18 13.54 0.44
C PHE A 188 5.90 14.81 -0.36
N GLY A 189 6.69 15.87 -0.11
CA GLY A 189 6.58 17.16 -0.79
C GLY A 189 5.47 18.07 -0.26
N LEU A 190 4.69 17.68 0.77
CA LEU A 190 3.71 18.56 1.39
C LEU A 190 4.36 19.76 2.09
N ASP A 191 5.55 19.59 2.64
CA ASP A 191 6.38 20.67 3.16
C ASP A 191 6.73 21.68 2.08
N LEU A 192 7.10 21.23 0.89
CA LEU A 192 7.39 22.10 -0.24
C LEU A 192 6.14 22.85 -0.75
N VAL A 193 4.96 22.23 -0.66
CA VAL A 193 3.68 22.89 -0.95
C VAL A 193 3.42 23.99 0.07
N GLU A 194 3.61 23.72 1.36
CA GLU A 194 3.41 24.70 2.44
C GLU A 194 4.39 25.85 2.37
N ASP A 195 5.64 25.58 1.99
CA ASP A 195 6.68 26.59 1.79
C ASP A 195 6.46 27.41 0.48
N GLY A 196 5.44 27.07 -0.31
CA GLY A 196 5.19 27.73 -1.60
C GLY A 196 6.27 27.48 -2.65
N LYS A 197 7.10 26.44 -2.50
CA LYS A 197 8.17 26.06 -3.44
C LYS A 197 7.65 25.28 -4.63
N ILE A 198 6.59 24.50 -4.44
CA ILE A 198 5.88 23.77 -5.49
C ILE A 198 4.38 24.10 -5.46
N ARG A 199 3.72 23.89 -6.59
CA ARG A 199 2.28 24.08 -6.76
C ARG A 199 1.67 22.81 -7.33
N ILE A 200 0.66 22.25 -6.65
CA ILE A 200 -0.13 21.13 -7.15
C ILE A 200 -1.00 21.63 -8.30
N ILE A 201 -0.96 20.90 -9.42
CA ILE A 201 -1.77 21.16 -10.61
C ILE A 201 -2.96 20.19 -10.69
N ALA A 202 -2.75 18.93 -10.33
CA ALA A 202 -3.79 17.90 -10.32
C ALA A 202 -3.58 16.93 -9.18
N THR A 203 -4.66 16.38 -8.65
CA THR A 203 -4.66 15.27 -7.69
C THR A 203 -5.18 14.00 -8.35
N GLY A 204 -4.89 12.82 -7.79
CA GLY A 204 -5.42 11.56 -8.32
C GLY A 204 -6.95 11.51 -8.38
N ASN A 205 -7.63 12.24 -7.48
CA ASN A 205 -9.09 12.28 -7.43
C ASN A 205 -9.76 13.08 -8.58
N VAL A 206 -9.00 13.88 -9.35
CA VAL A 206 -9.57 14.51 -10.57
C VAL A 206 -9.74 13.48 -11.69
N VAL A 207 -9.07 12.34 -11.60
CA VAL A 207 -9.19 11.24 -12.56
C VAL A 207 -10.43 10.40 -12.23
N ALA A 208 -11.46 10.52 -13.06
CA ALA A 208 -12.77 9.90 -12.81
C ALA A 208 -12.70 8.38 -12.63
N SER A 209 -11.90 7.69 -13.46
CA SER A 209 -11.75 6.23 -13.41
C SER A 209 -11.07 5.73 -12.13
N LEU A 210 -10.35 6.59 -11.40
CA LEU A 210 -9.68 6.19 -10.16
C LEU A 210 -10.57 6.31 -8.91
N ARG A 211 -11.51 7.26 -8.88
CA ARG A 211 -12.22 7.69 -7.66
C ARG A 211 -12.89 6.58 -6.87
N SER A 212 -13.51 5.62 -7.56
CA SER A 212 -14.37 4.60 -6.97
C SER A 212 -13.88 3.18 -7.23
N ARG A 213 -12.61 3.00 -7.59
CA ARG A 213 -12.01 1.69 -7.78
C ARG A 213 -10.79 1.48 -6.89
N THR A 214 -10.49 0.24 -6.60
CA THR A 214 -9.22 -0.13 -5.95
C THR A 214 -8.04 0.24 -6.85
N VAL A 215 -7.09 0.97 -6.30
CA VAL A 215 -5.85 1.36 -7.01
C VAL A 215 -4.62 0.63 -6.47
N ARG A 216 -4.65 0.22 -5.19
CA ARG A 216 -3.58 -0.57 -4.55
C ARG A 216 -4.15 -1.77 -3.84
N VAL A 217 -3.35 -2.84 -3.80
CA VAL A 217 -3.71 -4.14 -3.24
C VAL A 217 -2.55 -4.74 -2.46
N ASN A 218 -2.87 -5.63 -1.53
CA ASN A 218 -1.92 -6.52 -0.88
C ASN A 218 -1.96 -7.88 -1.57
N LEU A 219 -0.80 -8.46 -1.81
CA LEU A 219 -0.70 -9.73 -2.53
C LEU A 219 0.35 -10.67 -1.93
N THR A 220 0.19 -11.94 -2.25
CA THR A 220 1.11 -13.03 -1.90
C THR A 220 1.29 -13.96 -3.10
N ASN A 221 2.23 -14.91 -3.02
CA ASN A 221 2.31 -15.96 -4.02
C ASN A 221 1.45 -17.19 -3.62
N VAL A 222 1.12 -18.03 -4.62
CA VAL A 222 0.31 -19.23 -4.44
C VAL A 222 0.90 -20.17 -3.41
N ASN A 223 2.21 -20.38 -3.42
CA ASN A 223 2.89 -21.31 -2.51
C ASN A 223 2.78 -20.82 -1.04
N THR A 224 3.00 -19.54 -0.79
CA THR A 224 2.80 -18.95 0.54
C THR A 224 1.34 -19.04 0.97
N LEU A 225 0.40 -18.72 0.07
CA LEU A 225 -1.03 -18.81 0.38
C LEU A 225 -1.46 -20.23 0.74
N GLN A 226 -0.97 -21.24 0.03
CA GLN A 226 -1.30 -22.64 0.32
C GLN A 226 -0.68 -23.13 1.62
N LYS A 227 0.59 -22.83 1.87
CA LYS A 227 1.32 -23.34 3.04
C LYS A 227 1.01 -22.59 4.34
N ARG A 228 0.64 -21.30 4.23
CA ARG A 228 0.55 -20.35 5.35
C ARG A 228 -0.80 -19.62 5.39
N ARG A 229 -1.88 -20.27 4.91
CA ARG A 229 -3.21 -19.64 4.78
C ARG A 229 -3.69 -19.01 6.09
N ASP A 230 -3.50 -19.71 7.22
CA ASP A 230 -3.87 -19.20 8.53
C ASP A 230 -3.12 -17.91 8.89
N ALA A 231 -1.81 -17.87 8.64
CA ALA A 231 -1.01 -16.66 8.86
C ALA A 231 -1.49 -15.48 7.97
N ILE A 232 -1.87 -15.73 6.72
CA ILE A 232 -2.42 -14.72 5.82
C ILE A 232 -3.78 -14.20 6.34
N VAL A 233 -4.66 -15.08 6.85
CA VAL A 233 -5.92 -14.64 7.48
C VAL A 233 -5.66 -13.75 8.70
N ARG A 234 -4.73 -14.16 9.58
CA ARG A 234 -4.33 -13.37 10.75
C ARG A 234 -3.69 -12.03 10.35
N PHE A 235 -2.88 -12.02 9.30
CA PHE A 235 -2.31 -10.81 8.73
C PHE A 235 -3.41 -9.85 8.28
N ASN A 236 -4.38 -10.31 7.49
CA ASN A 236 -5.49 -9.46 7.02
C ASN A 236 -6.30 -8.87 8.18
N ARG A 237 -6.60 -9.68 9.22
CA ARG A 237 -7.30 -9.20 10.43
C ARG A 237 -6.49 -8.14 11.18
N ALA A 238 -5.19 -8.38 11.39
CA ALA A 238 -4.30 -7.42 12.01
C ALA A 238 -4.18 -6.13 11.17
N TYR A 239 -4.12 -6.27 9.85
CA TYR A 239 -4.07 -5.13 8.92
C TYR A 239 -5.34 -4.27 9.00
N GLN A 240 -6.53 -4.89 9.01
CA GLN A 240 -7.82 -4.19 9.20
C GLN A 240 -7.90 -3.49 10.57
N GLU A 241 -7.49 -4.18 11.64
CA GLU A 241 -7.44 -3.59 12.99
C GLU A 241 -6.48 -2.40 13.03
N THR A 242 -5.34 -2.51 12.35
CA THR A 242 -4.36 -1.41 12.25
C THR A 242 -4.96 -0.20 11.53
N VAL A 243 -5.61 -0.39 10.39
CA VAL A 243 -6.30 0.71 9.70
C VAL A 243 -7.34 1.36 10.62
N ALA A 244 -8.14 0.57 11.33
CA ALA A 244 -9.10 1.13 12.28
C ALA A 244 -8.41 1.96 13.38
N TRP A 245 -7.33 1.44 13.96
CA TRP A 245 -6.53 2.12 14.98
C TRP A 245 -5.89 3.42 14.48
N MET A 246 -5.36 3.43 13.24
CA MET A 246 -4.76 4.63 12.63
C MET A 246 -5.71 5.84 12.58
N TYR A 247 -7.01 5.60 12.52
CA TYR A 247 -8.01 6.68 12.46
C TYR A 247 -8.74 6.95 13.78
N SER A 248 -8.66 6.07 14.77
CA SER A 248 -9.40 6.20 16.04
C SER A 248 -8.52 6.58 17.23
N ASP A 249 -7.20 6.33 17.17
CA ASP A 249 -6.33 6.49 18.33
C ASP A 249 -5.20 7.52 18.04
N PRO A 250 -5.07 8.60 18.82
CA PRO A 250 -3.97 9.55 18.67
C PRO A 250 -2.57 8.94 18.77
N ALA A 251 -2.42 7.80 19.47
CA ALA A 251 -1.13 7.12 19.56
C ALA A 251 -0.63 6.67 18.18
N ALA A 252 -1.52 6.31 17.26
CA ALA A 252 -1.15 5.95 15.89
C ALA A 252 -0.47 7.10 15.14
N LEU A 253 -0.95 8.34 15.34
CA LEU A 253 -0.35 9.52 14.73
C LEU A 253 1.06 9.81 15.28
N LYS A 254 1.24 9.60 16.58
CA LYS A 254 2.56 9.70 17.20
C LYS A 254 3.53 8.68 16.61
N HIS A 255 3.13 7.41 16.54
CA HIS A 255 3.92 6.36 15.91
C HIS A 255 4.23 6.66 14.44
N TYR A 256 3.26 7.23 13.71
CA TYR A 256 3.48 7.62 12.32
C TYR A 256 4.48 8.77 12.20
N GLY A 257 4.37 9.81 13.03
CA GLY A 257 5.33 10.92 13.04
C GLY A 257 6.76 10.47 13.35
N GLU A 258 6.93 9.58 14.36
CA GLU A 258 8.21 8.98 14.70
C GLU A 258 8.77 8.10 13.56
N TYR A 259 7.92 7.28 12.94
CA TYR A 259 8.29 6.39 11.84
C TYR A 259 8.72 7.13 10.58
N SER A 260 7.94 8.14 10.21
CA SER A 260 8.12 8.92 8.98
C SER A 260 9.04 10.12 9.14
N ASN A 261 9.43 10.44 10.39
CA ASN A 261 10.19 11.64 10.76
C ASN A 261 9.49 12.94 10.28
N LEU A 262 8.18 13.02 10.50
CA LEU A 262 7.34 14.13 10.08
C LEU A 262 6.88 14.97 11.28
N PRO A 263 6.78 16.30 11.14
CA PRO A 263 6.16 17.14 12.14
C PRO A 263 4.65 16.87 12.24
N GLU A 264 4.10 17.04 13.44
CA GLU A 264 2.69 16.75 13.74
C GLU A 264 1.71 17.42 12.76
N LYS A 265 1.98 18.64 12.35
CA LYS A 265 1.18 19.38 11.36
C LYS A 265 1.03 18.60 10.05
N ILE A 266 2.12 18.02 9.53
CA ILE A 266 2.10 17.21 8.30
C ILE A 266 1.38 15.88 8.54
N VAL A 267 1.61 15.23 9.68
CA VAL A 267 0.92 14.00 10.08
C VAL A 267 -0.60 14.18 10.06
N LEU A 268 -1.11 15.24 10.68
CA LEU A 268 -2.54 15.56 10.72
C LEU A 268 -3.09 15.80 9.30
N ARG A 269 -2.36 16.57 8.48
CA ARG A 269 -2.75 16.86 7.11
C ARG A 269 -2.83 15.61 6.22
N VAL A 270 -1.90 14.67 6.37
CA VAL A 270 -1.93 13.41 5.63
C VAL A 270 -3.17 12.60 5.96
N ARG A 271 -3.51 12.48 7.26
CA ARG A 271 -4.73 11.77 7.69
C ARG A 271 -6.00 12.42 7.15
N GLU A 272 -6.05 13.76 7.04
CA GLU A 272 -7.18 14.47 6.44
C GLU A 272 -7.27 14.24 4.93
N LEU A 273 -6.14 14.20 4.23
CA LEU A 273 -6.08 13.98 2.78
C LEU A 273 -6.51 12.56 2.39
N ILE A 274 -6.25 11.57 3.25
CA ILE A 274 -6.56 10.17 3.00
C ILE A 274 -7.65 9.74 3.99
N PRO A 275 -8.93 9.80 3.61
CA PRO A 275 -10.02 9.42 4.50
C PRO A 275 -10.05 7.91 4.73
N LYS A 276 -10.57 7.49 5.90
CA LYS A 276 -10.60 6.08 6.30
C LYS A 276 -11.27 5.18 5.27
N GLU A 277 -12.31 5.68 4.62
CA GLU A 277 -13.11 4.98 3.60
C GLU A 277 -12.27 4.60 2.37
N SER A 278 -11.19 5.36 2.09
CA SER A 278 -10.23 5.02 1.04
C SER A 278 -9.31 3.85 1.41
N MET A 279 -9.19 3.53 2.71
CA MET A 279 -8.33 2.46 3.24
C MET A 279 -9.10 1.14 3.43
N ALA A 280 -10.04 0.81 2.54
CA ALA A 280 -10.77 -0.45 2.61
C ALA A 280 -9.86 -1.64 2.25
N THR A 281 -9.86 -2.67 3.11
CA THR A 281 -8.91 -3.79 3.02
C THR A 281 -9.59 -5.12 2.67
N ASP A 282 -10.91 -5.18 2.77
CA ASP A 282 -11.71 -6.41 2.73
C ASP A 282 -12.34 -6.71 1.37
N ARG A 283 -12.20 -5.81 0.39
CA ARG A 283 -12.83 -5.94 -0.93
C ARG A 283 -12.05 -5.20 -2.01
N VAL A 284 -12.14 -5.69 -3.24
CA VAL A 284 -11.67 -4.99 -4.44
C VAL A 284 -12.91 -4.39 -5.12
N GLU A 285 -12.91 -3.08 -5.31
CA GLU A 285 -13.99 -2.34 -5.95
C GLU A 285 -13.63 -1.96 -7.40
N GLY A 286 -14.65 -1.86 -8.26
CA GLY A 286 -14.52 -1.36 -9.62
C GLY A 286 -13.74 -2.29 -10.55
N ILE A 287 -13.92 -3.60 -10.44
CA ILE A 287 -13.13 -4.59 -11.19
C ILE A 287 -13.22 -4.38 -12.72
N ASP A 288 -14.41 -4.02 -13.24
CA ASP A 288 -14.59 -3.76 -14.66
C ASP A 288 -13.77 -2.54 -15.12
N GLN A 289 -13.74 -1.48 -14.31
CA GLN A 289 -12.93 -0.30 -14.59
C GLN A 289 -11.42 -0.61 -14.47
N ILE A 290 -11.02 -1.47 -13.50
CA ILE A 290 -9.64 -1.93 -13.38
C ILE A 290 -9.23 -2.67 -14.66
N MET A 291 -10.06 -3.56 -15.19
CA MET A 291 -9.78 -4.29 -16.44
C MET A 291 -9.72 -3.34 -17.62
N ALA A 292 -10.67 -2.41 -17.76
CA ALA A 292 -10.68 -1.43 -18.84
C ALA A 292 -9.41 -0.54 -18.81
N ASP A 293 -9.04 -0.03 -17.66
CA ASP A 293 -7.82 0.79 -17.50
C ASP A 293 -6.54 -0.02 -17.75
N ALA A 294 -6.53 -1.30 -17.33
CA ALA A 294 -5.38 -2.18 -17.56
C ALA A 294 -5.17 -2.48 -19.06
N VAL A 295 -6.26 -2.64 -19.83
CA VAL A 295 -6.20 -2.80 -21.30
C VAL A 295 -5.77 -1.47 -21.93
N ALA A 296 -6.41 -0.36 -21.59
CA ALA A 296 -6.08 0.96 -22.15
C ALA A 296 -4.64 1.37 -21.88
N GLY A 297 -4.14 1.07 -20.67
CA GLY A 297 -2.74 1.31 -20.26
C GLY A 297 -1.74 0.26 -20.78
N LYS A 298 -2.20 -0.73 -21.58
CA LYS A 298 -1.39 -1.81 -22.14
C LYS A 298 -0.68 -2.68 -21.08
N PHE A 299 -1.26 -2.80 -19.89
CA PHE A 299 -0.78 -3.74 -18.86
C PHE A 299 -1.20 -5.18 -19.21
N ILE A 300 -2.35 -5.33 -19.85
CA ILE A 300 -2.88 -6.60 -20.42
C ILE A 300 -3.38 -6.35 -21.84
N SER A 301 -3.40 -7.40 -22.66
CA SER A 301 -3.90 -7.32 -24.03
C SER A 301 -5.42 -7.45 -24.13
N ALA A 302 -6.05 -8.14 -23.17
CA ALA A 302 -7.49 -8.33 -23.04
C ALA A 302 -7.86 -8.45 -21.57
N ALA A 303 -9.12 -8.12 -21.24
CA ALA A 303 -9.64 -8.28 -19.87
C ALA A 303 -9.56 -9.75 -19.43
N LEU A 304 -9.26 -9.97 -18.14
CA LEU A 304 -9.30 -11.30 -17.55
C LEU A 304 -10.72 -11.86 -17.55
N THR A 305 -10.85 -13.16 -17.73
CA THR A 305 -12.14 -13.87 -17.60
C THR A 305 -12.61 -13.86 -16.14
N GLY A 306 -13.91 -14.10 -15.92
CA GLY A 306 -14.46 -14.20 -14.56
C GLY A 306 -13.75 -15.26 -13.70
N ASP A 307 -13.33 -16.39 -14.28
CA ASP A 307 -12.59 -17.42 -13.54
C ASP A 307 -11.17 -17.01 -13.23
N GLN A 308 -10.47 -16.30 -14.12
CA GLN A 308 -9.16 -15.72 -13.86
C GLN A 308 -9.24 -14.65 -12.76
N ILE A 309 -10.30 -13.83 -12.74
CA ILE A 309 -10.54 -12.85 -11.68
C ILE A 309 -10.75 -13.54 -10.33
N LYS A 310 -11.58 -14.61 -10.28
CA LYS A 310 -11.77 -15.41 -9.06
C LYS A 310 -10.47 -16.08 -8.59
N GLU A 311 -9.66 -16.53 -9.53
CA GLU A 311 -8.34 -17.11 -9.23
C GLU A 311 -7.40 -16.06 -8.65
N LEU A 312 -7.35 -14.85 -9.21
CA LEU A 312 -6.50 -13.76 -8.75
C LEU A 312 -6.94 -13.25 -7.37
N LEU A 313 -8.26 -13.11 -7.13
CA LEU A 313 -8.80 -12.52 -5.91
C LEU A 313 -9.03 -13.61 -4.84
N GLN A 314 -8.14 -13.69 -3.87
CA GLN A 314 -8.15 -14.66 -2.78
C GLN A 314 -8.16 -13.95 -1.41
N ILE A 315 -9.08 -12.99 -1.25
CA ILE A 315 -9.25 -12.24 0.01
C ILE A 315 -9.77 -13.19 1.07
N ALA A 316 -8.89 -13.60 1.98
CA ALA A 316 -9.25 -14.48 3.09
C ALA A 316 -9.88 -13.67 4.23
N LYS A 317 -11.04 -14.14 4.71
CA LYS A 317 -11.80 -13.55 5.83
C LYS A 317 -11.48 -14.23 7.15
#